data_3c05471ab72b43010d2225e311f5b4f8
#
_entry.id   3c05471ab72b43010d2225e311f5b4f8
#
_cell.length_a   1.000
_cell.length_b   1.000
_cell.length_c   1.000
_cell.angle_alpha   90.00
_cell.angle_beta   90.00
_cell.angle_gamma   90.00
#
_symmetry.space_group_name_H-M   'P 1'
#
loop_
_entity.id
_entity.type
_entity.pdbx_description
1 polymer ?
#
loop_
_entity_poly.entity_id
_entity_poly.type
_entity_poly.pdbx_seq_one_letter_code
_entity_poly.pdbx_strand_id
1 'polypeptide(L)' 'MVHVLLATGFEEIEAITTIDILRRCGIEVQTLSVTGNRVIQGAHGISVMVDGLLRKNAIAGSQ' A
#
# COMPACT_ATOMS: atom_id res chain seq x y z
N MET A 1 -2.94 -4.99 12.87
CA MET A 1 -2.14 -4.59 11.68
C MET A 1 -2.92 -3.61 10.83
N VAL A 2 -2.25 -2.59 10.33
CA VAL A 2 -2.84 -1.62 9.42
C VAL A 2 -2.50 -1.99 7.99
N HIS A 3 -3.48 -2.00 7.11
CA HIS A 3 -3.28 -2.22 5.68
C HIS A 3 -3.44 -0.89 4.94
N VAL A 4 -2.44 -0.55 4.12
CA VAL A 4 -2.49 0.62 3.28
C VAL A 4 -2.63 0.15 1.84
N LEU A 5 -3.73 0.50 1.21
CA LEU A 5 -4.04 0.08 -0.16
C LEU A 5 -3.54 1.15 -1.13
N LEU A 6 -2.77 0.72 -2.12
CA LEU A 6 -2.21 1.63 -3.11
C LEU A 6 -2.68 1.26 -4.52
N ALA A 7 -3.03 2.29 -5.27
CA ALA A 7 -3.41 2.18 -6.67
C ALA A 7 -2.52 3.09 -7.50
N THR A 8 -2.45 2.83 -8.80
CA THR A 8 -1.71 3.69 -9.72
C THR A 8 -2.20 5.14 -9.60
N GLY A 9 -1.26 6.07 -9.54
CA GLY A 9 -1.59 7.49 -9.40
C GLY A 9 -1.71 7.93 -7.94
N PHE A 10 -1.29 7.10 -6.99
CA PHE A 10 -1.32 7.50 -5.58
C PHE A 10 -0.43 8.72 -5.34
N GLU A 11 -0.76 9.50 -4.30
CA GLU A 11 0.02 10.68 -3.95
C GLU A 11 1.23 10.24 -3.12
N GLU A 12 2.43 10.36 -3.68
CA GLU A 12 3.65 9.82 -3.08
C GLU A 12 3.91 10.37 -1.67
N ILE A 13 3.84 11.69 -1.53
CA ILE A 13 4.13 12.30 -0.22
C ILE A 13 3.15 11.81 0.83
N GLU A 14 1.86 11.82 0.52
CA GLU A 14 0.84 11.44 1.48
C GLU A 14 0.95 9.96 1.86
N ALA A 15 1.09 9.10 0.87
CA ALA A 15 1.13 7.67 1.12
C ALA A 15 2.41 7.27 1.87
N ILE A 16 3.56 7.69 1.38
CA ILE A 16 4.84 7.27 1.96
C ILE A 16 5.02 7.87 3.35
N THR A 17 4.65 9.13 3.54
CA THR A 17 4.75 9.77 4.85
C THR A 17 3.87 9.06 5.87
N THR A 18 2.66 8.72 5.50
CA THR A 18 1.73 8.02 6.40
C THR A 18 2.30 6.66 6.79
N ILE A 19 2.78 5.89 5.82
CA ILE A 19 3.37 4.58 6.07
C ILE A 19 4.59 4.71 6.99
N ASP A 20 5.47 5.65 6.69
CA ASP A 20 6.69 5.86 7.46
C ASP A 20 6.38 6.24 8.91
N ILE A 21 5.48 7.19 9.12
CA ILE A 21 5.10 7.62 10.45
C ILE A 21 4.51 6.47 11.25
N LEU A 22 3.61 5.71 10.67
CA LEU A 22 3.00 4.58 11.35
C LEU A 22 4.05 3.55 11.77
N ARG A 23 4.99 3.24 10.89
CA ARG A 23 6.06 2.29 11.20
C ARG A 23 7.01 2.82 12.27
N ARG A 24 7.30 4.11 12.26
CA ARG A 24 8.12 4.74 13.30
C ARG A 24 7.45 4.69 14.67
N CYS A 25 6.13 4.70 14.70
CA CYS A 25 5.37 4.58 15.95
C CYS A 25 5.25 3.13 16.44
N GLY A 26 5.88 2.19 15.76
CA GLY A 26 5.82 0.78 16.14
C GLY A 26 4.55 0.08 15.69
N ILE A 27 3.78 0.71 14.81
CA ILE A 27 2.55 0.11 14.28
C ILE A 27 2.91 -0.79 13.12
N GLU A 28 2.39 -2.00 13.14
CA GLU A 28 2.61 -2.95 12.05
C GLU A 28 1.77 -2.55 10.84
N VAL A 29 2.45 -2.25 9.73
CA VAL A 29 1.81 -1.77 8.51
C VAL A 29 2.20 -2.67 7.35
N GLN A 30 1.21 -3.09 6.60
CA GLN A 30 1.41 -3.82 5.35
C GLN A 30 0.84 -3.01 4.20
N THR A 31 1.65 -2.81 3.16
CA THR A 31 1.22 -2.12 1.95
C THR A 31 0.73 -3.14 0.94
N LEU A 32 -0.40 -2.87 0.32
CA LEU A 32 -1.04 -3.79 -0.62
C LEU A 32 -1.40 -3.06 -1.90
N SER A 33 -1.15 -3.71 -3.02
CA SER A 33 -1.53 -3.19 -4.34
C SER A 33 -2.92 -3.67 -4.71
N VAL A 34 -3.75 -2.76 -5.19
CA VAL A 34 -5.06 -3.11 -5.75
C VAL A 34 -5.00 -3.32 -7.26
N THR A 35 -3.81 -3.15 -7.87
CA THR A 35 -3.66 -3.22 -9.33
C THR A 35 -3.32 -4.61 -9.85
N GLY A 36 -2.97 -5.54 -8.99
CA GLY A 36 -2.45 -6.84 -9.39
C GLY A 36 -0.95 -6.85 -9.62
N ASN A 37 -0.28 -5.71 -9.42
CA ASN A 37 1.16 -5.56 -9.63
C ASN A 37 1.80 -5.08 -8.34
N ARG A 38 2.96 -5.64 -7.99
CA ARG A 38 3.67 -5.21 -6.77
C ARG A 38 4.37 -3.88 -6.92
N VAL A 39 4.63 -3.46 -8.14
CA VAL A 39 5.23 -2.15 -8.40
C VAL A 39 4.14 -1.22 -8.86
N ILE A 40 3.97 -0.11 -8.14
CA ILE A 40 2.92 0.85 -8.41
C ILE A 40 3.54 2.22 -8.62
N GLN A 41 3.14 2.89 -9.70
CA GLN A 41 3.61 4.22 -10.00
C GLN A 41 2.67 5.26 -9.40
N GLY A 42 3.23 6.20 -8.64
CA GLY A 42 2.48 7.31 -8.08
C GLY A 42 2.20 8.41 -9.11
N ALA A 43 1.49 9.43 -8.66
CA ALA A 43 1.04 10.52 -9.51
C ALA A 43 2.18 11.31 -10.14
N HIS A 44 3.35 11.32 -9.50
CA HIS A 44 4.51 12.07 -9.96
C HIS A 44 5.60 11.17 -10.54
N GLY A 45 5.24 9.97 -10.93
CA GLY A 45 6.15 9.06 -11.62
C GLY A 45 7.09 8.28 -10.73
N ILE A 46 6.92 8.34 -9.43
CA ILE A 46 7.76 7.57 -8.50
C ILE A 46 7.12 6.20 -8.29
N SER A 47 7.86 5.16 -8.63
CA SER A 47 7.37 3.78 -8.45
C SER A 47 7.81 3.24 -7.12
N VAL A 48 6.91 2.53 -6.45
CA VAL A 48 7.21 1.87 -5.17
C VAL A 48 6.85 0.40 -5.27
N MET A 49 7.57 -0.42 -4.51
CA MET A 49 7.25 -1.83 -4.37
C MET A 49 6.48 -2.03 -3.07
N VAL A 50 5.33 -2.65 -3.17
CA VAL A 50 4.49 -2.92 -2.00
C VAL A 50 4.74 -4.32 -1.46
N ASP A 51 4.27 -4.56 -0.23
CA ASP A 51 4.50 -5.82 0.47
C ASP A 51 3.72 -6.98 -0.15
N GLY A 52 2.54 -6.72 -0.68
CA GLY A 52 1.71 -7.78 -1.24
C GLY A 52 0.64 -7.25 -2.16
N LEU A 53 -0.18 -8.18 -2.61
CA LEU A 53 -1.30 -7.89 -3.51
C LEU A 53 -2.60 -8.08 -2.76
N LEU A 54 -3.52 -7.15 -2.94
CA LEU A 54 -4.88 -7.31 -2.43
C LEU A 54 -5.64 -8.15 -3.43
N ARG A 55 -6.16 -9.29 -2.95
CA ARG A 55 -6.96 -10.18 -3.76
C ARG A 55 -8.41 -10.05 -3.37
N LYS A 56 -9.28 -10.16 -4.37
CA LYS A 56 -10.72 -10.16 -4.10
C LYS A 56 -11.10 -11.21 -3.06
N ASN A 57 -10.53 -12.39 -3.18
CA ASN A 57 -10.81 -13.48 -2.25
C ASN A 57 -10.26 -13.21 -0.86
N ALA A 58 -9.18 -12.45 -0.75
CA ALA A 58 -8.62 -12.13 0.56
C ALA A 58 -9.57 -11.24 1.36
N ILE A 59 -10.25 -10.31 0.70
CA ILE A 59 -11.25 -9.48 1.38
C ILE A 59 -12.44 -10.33 1.81
N ALA A 60 -12.96 -11.12 0.89
CA ALA A 60 -14.11 -11.97 1.17
C ALA A 60 -13.78 -13.04 2.21
N GLY A 61 -12.59 -13.63 2.12
CA GLY A 61 -12.18 -14.71 3.00
C GLY A 61 -11.76 -14.26 4.39
N SER A 62 -11.47 -12.97 4.56
CA SER A 62 -11.07 -12.44 5.85
C SER A 62 -12.26 -12.24 6.80
N GLN A 63 -13.42 -12.43 6.32
CA GLN A 63 -14.65 -12.25 7.11
C GLN A 63 -14.94 -13.39 8.06
#